data_62d12db2be7e848cb9f225b190adec34
#
_entry.id   62d12db2be7e848cb9f225b190adec34
#
_cell.length_a   1.000
_cell.length_b   1.000
_cell.length_c   1.000
_cell.angle_alpha   90.00
_cell.angle_beta   90.00
_cell.angle_gamma   90.00
#
_symmetry.space_group_name_H-M   'P 1'
#
loop_
_entity.id
_entity.type
_entity.pdbx_description
1 polymer ?
#
loop_
_entity_poly.entity_id
_entity_poly.type
_entity_poly.pdbx_seq_one_letter_code
_entity_poly.pdbx_strand_id
1 'polypeptide(L)'
;MNFYTTSILALVFFYILLLIVVFFFQRNLLYHPSVDNYLKDQTEIEPTKIKKVKITTKDKIDLIGWFYNKDIEKFKTILFLHGNAGSLGNRTYKLNHFKDLNVNFLIIAWRGFSGNKGKPNEMGLYEDAESAIRWLNANGIKEKNIILYGESLGX
;
A
#
# COMPACT_ATOMS: atom_id res chain seq x y z
N MET A 1 -20.50 -21.04 -44.79
CA MET A 1 -19.94 -19.82 -44.14
C MET A 1 -18.71 -19.45 -44.94
N ASN A 2 -18.64 -18.19 -45.40
CA ASN A 2 -17.51 -17.81 -46.25
C ASN A 2 -16.27 -17.46 -45.43
N PHE A 3 -15.12 -17.38 -46.09
CA PHE A 3 -13.82 -17.13 -45.43
C PHE A 3 -13.86 -15.88 -44.52
N TYR A 4 -14.47 -14.81 -44.97
CA TYR A 4 -14.53 -13.54 -44.21
C TYR A 4 -15.35 -13.68 -42.94
N THR A 5 -16.50 -14.36 -42.98
CA THR A 5 -17.33 -14.57 -41.78
C THR A 5 -16.61 -15.46 -40.76
N THR A 6 -15.89 -16.50 -41.22
CA THR A 6 -15.11 -17.36 -40.31
C THR A 6 -14.00 -16.56 -39.64
N SER A 7 -13.30 -15.71 -40.42
CA SER A 7 -12.21 -14.87 -39.83
C SER A 7 -12.73 -13.89 -38.78
N ILE A 8 -13.87 -13.24 -39.06
CA ILE A 8 -14.48 -12.30 -38.11
C ILE A 8 -14.88 -13.03 -36.82
N LEU A 9 -15.54 -14.19 -36.94
CA LEU A 9 -15.94 -14.97 -35.76
C LEU A 9 -14.75 -15.42 -34.96
N ALA A 10 -13.66 -15.81 -35.63
CA ALA A 10 -12.42 -16.18 -34.93
C ALA A 10 -11.83 -15.00 -34.15
N LEU A 11 -11.80 -13.79 -34.77
CA LEU A 11 -11.29 -12.59 -34.08
C LEU A 11 -12.14 -12.25 -32.86
N VAL A 12 -13.48 -12.31 -33.01
CA VAL A 12 -14.39 -12.05 -31.89
C VAL A 12 -14.16 -13.07 -30.77
N PHE A 13 -14.03 -14.35 -31.13
CA PHE A 13 -13.76 -15.40 -30.15
C PHE A 13 -12.46 -15.12 -29.36
N PHE A 14 -11.37 -14.83 -30.09
CA PHE A 14 -10.08 -14.55 -29.42
C PHE A 14 -10.14 -13.29 -28.55
N TYR A 15 -10.88 -12.26 -28.97
CA TYR A 15 -11.08 -11.05 -28.17
C TYR A 15 -11.80 -11.37 -26.86
N ILE A 16 -12.90 -12.14 -26.93
CA ILE A 16 -13.65 -12.55 -25.74
C ILE A 16 -12.76 -13.41 -24.82
N LEU A 17 -12.00 -14.33 -25.40
CA LEU A 17 -11.08 -15.16 -24.63
C LEU A 17 -10.04 -14.32 -23.90
N LEU A 18 -9.49 -13.31 -24.58
CA LEU A 18 -8.54 -12.38 -23.97
C LEU A 18 -9.17 -11.63 -22.78
N LEU A 19 -10.39 -11.13 -22.95
CA LEU A 19 -11.10 -10.44 -21.85
C LEU A 19 -11.30 -11.37 -20.65
N ILE A 20 -11.66 -12.61 -20.90
CA ILE A 20 -11.82 -13.62 -19.84
C ILE A 20 -10.49 -13.84 -19.11
N VAL A 21 -9.40 -14.02 -19.85
CA VAL A 21 -8.07 -14.22 -19.27
C VAL A 21 -7.68 -13.01 -18.41
N VAL A 22 -7.82 -11.79 -18.96
CA VAL A 22 -7.50 -10.57 -18.23
C VAL A 22 -8.35 -10.48 -16.94
N PHE A 23 -9.65 -10.77 -17.04
CA PHE A 23 -10.56 -10.71 -15.88
C PHE A 23 -10.09 -11.64 -14.75
N PHE A 24 -9.68 -12.88 -15.07
CA PHE A 24 -9.25 -13.82 -14.04
C PHE A 24 -7.85 -13.50 -13.49
N PHE A 25 -6.98 -12.91 -14.31
CA PHE A 25 -5.60 -12.65 -13.93
C PHE A 25 -5.30 -11.19 -13.55
N GLN A 26 -6.31 -10.30 -13.58
CA GLN A 26 -6.12 -8.87 -13.33
C GLN A 26 -5.40 -8.55 -12.02
N ARG A 27 -5.66 -9.30 -10.95
CA ARG A 27 -4.97 -9.08 -9.68
C ARG A 27 -3.48 -9.35 -9.77
N ASN A 28 -3.10 -10.42 -10.46
CA ASN A 28 -1.70 -10.77 -10.65
C ASN A 28 -0.98 -9.78 -11.57
N LEU A 29 -1.75 -9.20 -12.52
CA LEU A 29 -1.22 -8.16 -13.41
C LEU A 29 -1.06 -6.82 -12.70
N LEU A 30 -1.88 -6.55 -11.69
CA LEU A 30 -1.89 -5.26 -11.00
C LEU A 30 -0.99 -5.24 -9.76
N TYR A 31 -1.02 -6.29 -8.93
CA TYR A 31 -0.36 -6.28 -7.63
C TYR A 31 0.88 -7.16 -7.65
N HIS A 32 2.02 -6.60 -7.26
CA HIS A 32 3.33 -7.29 -7.27
C HIS A 32 3.97 -7.23 -5.88
N PRO A 33 3.37 -7.88 -4.86
CA PRO A 33 3.89 -7.81 -3.50
C PRO A 33 5.19 -8.57 -3.31
N SER A 34 6.05 -8.07 -2.43
CA SER A 34 7.16 -8.83 -1.89
C SER A 34 7.09 -8.84 -0.36
N VAL A 35 7.88 -9.74 0.26
CA VAL A 35 7.70 -10.05 1.69
C VAL A 35 8.56 -9.22 2.64
N ASP A 36 9.52 -8.46 2.13
CA ASP A 36 10.43 -7.69 2.98
C ASP A 36 9.69 -6.74 3.90
N ASN A 37 9.98 -6.79 5.18
CA ASN A 37 9.36 -5.90 6.16
C ASN A 37 10.37 -5.38 7.19
N TYR A 38 11.65 -5.42 6.88
CA TYR A 38 12.71 -4.91 7.74
C TYR A 38 13.25 -3.59 7.18
N LEU A 39 13.68 -2.73 8.10
CA LEU A 39 14.29 -1.47 7.75
C LEU A 39 15.70 -1.75 7.19
N LYS A 40 15.98 -1.26 6.01
CA LYS A 40 17.29 -1.44 5.38
C LYS A 40 18.29 -0.42 5.93
N ASP A 41 19.57 -0.76 5.85
CA ASP A 41 20.66 0.07 6.38
C ASP A 41 20.80 1.42 5.66
N GLN A 42 20.01 1.65 4.64
CA GLN A 42 20.02 2.89 3.85
C GLN A 42 19.23 4.04 4.48
N THR A 43 18.58 3.82 5.63
CA THR A 43 17.88 4.92 6.28
C THR A 43 18.86 5.82 7.03
N GLU A 44 18.68 7.13 6.85
CA GLU A 44 19.43 8.15 7.57
C GLU A 44 18.74 8.52 8.90
N ILE A 45 17.51 8.08 9.10
CA ILE A 45 16.82 8.20 10.38
C ILE A 45 17.31 7.05 11.25
N GLU A 46 17.70 7.38 12.46
CA GLU A 46 18.12 6.38 13.43
C GLU A 46 17.04 5.30 13.56
N PRO A 47 17.36 4.01 13.29
CA PRO A 47 16.33 2.96 13.29
C PRO A 47 15.56 2.84 14.60
N THR A 48 16.19 3.16 15.73
CA THR A 48 15.54 3.12 17.06
C THR A 48 14.38 4.11 17.17
N LYS A 49 14.33 5.14 16.31
CA LYS A 49 13.26 6.15 16.31
C LYS A 49 12.07 5.74 15.47
N ILE A 50 12.20 4.67 14.69
CA ILE A 50 11.12 4.18 13.83
C ILE A 50 10.52 2.94 14.50
N LYS A 51 9.29 3.04 14.94
CA LYS A 51 8.59 1.93 15.61
C LYS A 51 7.85 1.09 14.58
N LYS A 52 8.08 -0.22 14.60
CA LYS A 52 7.24 -1.17 13.86
C LYS A 52 5.92 -1.28 14.62
N VAL A 53 4.82 -1.02 13.93
CA VAL A 53 3.49 -1.04 14.51
C VAL A 53 2.61 -2.06 13.81
N LYS A 54 1.61 -2.54 14.55
CA LYS A 54 0.59 -3.46 14.06
C LYS A 54 -0.75 -2.71 14.03
N ILE A 55 -1.44 -2.76 12.90
CA ILE A 55 -2.71 -2.12 12.69
C ILE A 55 -3.72 -3.20 12.30
N THR A 56 -4.71 -3.44 13.15
CA THR A 56 -5.70 -4.47 12.88
C THR A 56 -6.91 -3.84 12.16
N THR A 57 -7.24 -4.38 11.01
CA THR A 57 -8.38 -3.91 10.20
C THR A 57 -9.70 -4.43 10.77
N LYS A 58 -10.84 -3.86 10.34
CA LYS A 58 -12.17 -4.34 10.76
C LYS A 58 -12.40 -5.80 10.37
N ASP A 59 -11.87 -6.22 9.22
CA ASP A 59 -11.95 -7.60 8.76
C ASP A 59 -10.81 -8.49 9.32
N LYS A 60 -10.15 -8.02 10.39
CA LYS A 60 -9.20 -8.77 11.22
C LYS A 60 -7.93 -9.21 10.51
N ILE A 61 -7.45 -8.38 9.61
CA ILE A 61 -6.12 -8.54 9.03
C ILE A 61 -5.17 -7.63 9.82
N ASP A 62 -4.03 -8.17 10.24
CA ASP A 62 -2.99 -7.40 10.91
C ASP A 62 -2.02 -6.87 9.84
N LEU A 63 -1.97 -5.56 9.72
CA LEU A 63 -1.05 -4.87 8.82
C LEU A 63 0.18 -4.42 9.59
N ILE A 64 1.33 -4.51 8.95
CA ILE A 64 2.59 -3.96 9.47
C ILE A 64 2.72 -2.52 8.99
N GLY A 65 3.12 -1.64 9.88
CA GLY A 65 3.50 -0.27 9.52
C GLY A 65 4.78 0.16 10.22
N TRP A 66 5.37 1.23 9.74
CA TRP A 66 6.48 1.91 10.41
C TRP A 66 6.02 3.31 10.79
N PHE A 67 6.11 3.63 12.08
CA PHE A 67 5.70 4.92 12.64
C PHE A 67 6.92 5.65 13.20
N TYR A 68 7.11 6.87 12.74
CA TYR A 68 8.11 7.79 13.27
C TYR A 68 7.39 8.96 13.94
N ASN A 69 7.61 9.07 15.25
CA ASN A 69 7.06 10.17 16.04
C ASN A 69 8.19 11.16 16.33
N LYS A 70 8.23 12.28 15.62
CA LYS A 70 9.11 13.40 15.88
C LYS A 70 8.53 14.28 17.01
N ASP A 71 7.24 14.62 16.89
CA ASP A 71 6.46 15.33 17.91
C ASP A 71 5.01 15.44 17.43
N ILE A 72 4.13 14.56 17.91
CA ILE A 72 2.73 14.50 17.45
C ILE A 72 1.88 15.69 17.95
N GLU A 73 2.33 16.36 19.03
CA GLU A 73 1.62 17.54 19.55
C GLU A 73 1.87 18.78 18.68
N LYS A 74 3.03 18.81 18.02
CA LYS A 74 3.51 20.00 17.31
C LYS A 74 3.41 19.87 15.79
N PHE A 75 3.64 18.68 15.23
CA PHE A 75 3.79 18.51 13.79
C PHE A 75 2.69 17.63 13.21
N LYS A 76 2.35 17.89 11.95
CA LYS A 76 1.42 17.04 11.20
C LYS A 76 2.05 15.66 10.94
N THR A 77 1.20 14.69 10.63
CA THR A 77 1.60 13.31 10.38
C THR A 77 1.29 12.94 8.93
N ILE A 78 2.31 12.52 8.19
CA ILE A 78 2.12 11.97 6.85
C ILE A 78 1.69 10.50 6.99
N LEU A 79 0.54 10.15 6.40
CA LEU A 79 0.16 8.76 6.17
C LEU A 79 0.56 8.40 4.74
N PHE A 80 1.59 7.58 4.60
CA PHE A 80 2.12 7.19 3.29
C PHE A 80 1.51 5.86 2.85
N LEU A 81 0.82 5.91 1.72
CA LEU A 81 0.12 4.79 1.08
C LEU A 81 0.89 4.43 -0.19
N HIS A 82 1.57 3.28 -0.18
CA HIS A 82 2.56 2.94 -1.20
C HIS A 82 1.95 2.38 -2.50
N GLY A 83 2.75 2.33 -3.54
CA GLY A 83 2.36 1.83 -4.86
C GLY A 83 2.17 0.32 -4.93
N ASN A 84 1.90 -0.18 -6.15
CA ASN A 84 1.43 -1.55 -6.41
C ASN A 84 2.51 -2.63 -6.39
N ALA A 85 3.77 -2.31 -6.08
CA ALA A 85 4.85 -3.29 -6.15
C ALA A 85 5.77 -3.20 -4.94
N GLY A 86 6.44 -4.30 -4.61
CA GLY A 86 7.50 -4.34 -3.59
C GLY A 86 6.97 -4.51 -2.16
N SER A 87 7.62 -3.85 -1.23
CA SER A 87 7.43 -4.04 0.22
C SER A 87 7.79 -2.77 0.98
N LEU A 88 7.61 -2.78 2.31
CA LEU A 88 8.10 -1.71 3.19
C LEU A 88 9.62 -1.56 3.07
N GLY A 89 10.35 -2.68 3.00
CA GLY A 89 11.81 -2.63 2.86
C GLY A 89 12.27 -1.83 1.64
N ASN A 90 11.49 -1.86 0.56
CA ASN A 90 11.78 -1.08 -0.65
C ASN A 90 11.49 0.42 -0.48
N ARG A 91 10.88 0.83 0.63
CA ARG A 91 10.48 2.23 0.88
C ARG A 91 11.40 2.94 1.88
N THR A 92 12.47 2.28 2.33
CA THR A 92 13.39 2.87 3.31
C THR A 92 13.91 4.24 2.86
N TYR A 93 14.25 4.37 1.56
CA TYR A 93 14.75 5.64 1.02
C TYR A 93 13.74 6.79 1.13
N LYS A 94 12.43 6.48 1.11
CA LYS A 94 11.39 7.53 1.26
C LYS A 94 11.45 8.19 2.64
N LEU A 95 11.83 7.41 3.67
CA LEU A 95 11.94 7.95 5.03
C LEU A 95 12.97 9.06 5.09
N ASN A 96 14.06 8.93 4.31
CA ASN A 96 15.11 9.95 4.28
C ASN A 96 14.59 11.29 3.74
N HIS A 97 13.62 11.26 2.82
CA HIS A 97 13.02 12.49 2.30
C HIS A 97 12.21 13.24 3.36
N PHE A 98 11.71 12.54 4.38
CA PHE A 98 10.92 13.16 5.43
C PHE A 98 11.72 13.56 6.66
N LYS A 99 12.99 13.09 6.79
CA LYS A 99 13.77 13.26 8.02
C LYS A 99 13.99 14.74 8.39
N ASP A 100 14.20 15.58 7.36
CA ASP A 100 14.51 17.00 7.56
C ASP A 100 13.26 17.86 7.67
N LEU A 101 12.09 17.26 7.44
CA LEU A 101 10.82 17.95 7.56
C LEU A 101 10.33 17.93 9.01
N ASN A 102 9.54 18.92 9.35
CA ASN A 102 8.86 18.96 10.65
C ASN A 102 7.54 18.18 10.55
N VAL A 103 7.66 16.86 10.41
CA VAL A 103 6.51 15.95 10.29
C VAL A 103 6.77 14.67 11.08
N ASN A 104 5.70 14.03 11.50
CA ASN A 104 5.70 12.62 11.86
C ASN A 104 5.30 11.83 10.60
N PHE A 105 5.50 10.51 10.58
CA PHE A 105 4.96 9.71 9.50
C PHE A 105 4.55 8.31 9.94
N LEU A 106 3.58 7.79 9.22
CA LEU A 106 3.18 6.39 9.27
C LEU A 106 3.18 5.88 7.82
N ILE A 107 3.96 4.84 7.56
CA ILE A 107 3.85 4.09 6.31
C ILE A 107 3.29 2.71 6.65
N ILE A 108 2.25 2.27 5.93
CA ILE A 108 1.68 0.93 6.10
C ILE A 108 2.02 0.06 4.90
N ALA A 109 2.11 -1.24 5.12
CA ALA A 109 2.10 -2.22 4.04
C ALA A 109 0.65 -2.66 3.83
N TRP A 110 0.22 -2.67 2.57
CA TRP A 110 -1.10 -3.19 2.21
C TRP A 110 -1.24 -4.68 2.55
N ARG A 111 -2.48 -5.16 2.68
CA ARG A 111 -2.76 -6.60 2.76
C ARG A 111 -2.06 -7.35 1.61
N GLY A 112 -1.45 -8.48 1.91
CA GLY A 112 -0.69 -9.26 0.94
C GLY A 112 0.74 -8.80 0.71
N PHE A 113 1.12 -7.57 1.16
CA PHE A 113 2.47 -7.02 1.01
C PHE A 113 3.26 -7.16 2.33
N SER A 114 4.59 -7.22 2.23
CA SER A 114 5.51 -7.23 3.40
C SER A 114 5.20 -8.36 4.40
N GLY A 115 4.65 -9.47 3.92
CA GLY A 115 4.29 -10.59 4.77
C GLY A 115 2.93 -10.47 5.44
N ASN A 116 2.16 -9.40 5.20
CA ASN A 116 0.80 -9.29 5.70
C ASN A 116 -0.11 -10.35 5.06
N LYS A 117 -1.03 -10.87 5.85
CA LYS A 117 -2.06 -11.79 5.35
C LYS A 117 -3.02 -11.08 4.40
N GLY A 118 -3.84 -11.89 3.72
CA GLY A 118 -4.88 -11.39 2.81
C GLY A 118 -4.37 -11.27 1.38
N LYS A 119 -5.28 -10.89 0.49
CA LYS A 119 -4.99 -10.66 -0.93
C LYS A 119 -5.44 -9.25 -1.29
N PRO A 120 -4.60 -8.47 -1.95
CA PRO A 120 -4.98 -7.10 -2.28
C PRO A 120 -6.15 -7.06 -3.27
N ASN A 121 -7.07 -6.14 -3.02
CA ASN A 121 -8.19 -5.81 -3.88
C ASN A 121 -8.68 -4.42 -3.46
N GLU A 122 -9.41 -3.75 -4.33
CA GLU A 122 -9.79 -2.35 -4.13
C GLU A 122 -10.44 -2.09 -2.77
N MET A 123 -11.49 -2.83 -2.43
CA MET A 123 -12.21 -2.64 -1.16
C MET A 123 -11.33 -2.93 0.05
N GLY A 124 -10.44 -3.93 -0.09
CA GLY A 124 -9.49 -4.26 0.97
C GLY A 124 -8.48 -3.15 1.21
N LEU A 125 -7.99 -2.52 0.14
CA LEU A 125 -7.05 -1.40 0.27
C LEU A 125 -7.70 -0.18 0.91
N TYR A 126 -8.99 0.08 0.60
CA TYR A 126 -9.74 1.15 1.28
C TYR A 126 -9.82 0.86 2.79
N GLU A 127 -10.16 -0.38 3.18
CA GLU A 127 -10.23 -0.76 4.59
C GLU A 127 -8.85 -0.65 5.27
N ASP A 128 -7.77 -1.01 4.56
CA ASP A 128 -6.41 -0.88 5.08
C ASP A 128 -6.08 0.59 5.38
N ALA A 129 -6.37 1.49 4.43
CA ALA A 129 -6.11 2.93 4.59
C ALA A 129 -6.96 3.52 5.73
N GLU A 130 -8.26 3.19 5.78
CA GLU A 130 -9.13 3.64 6.86
C GLU A 130 -8.65 3.13 8.23
N SER A 131 -8.16 1.89 8.27
CA SER A 131 -7.62 1.33 9.53
C SER A 131 -6.38 2.08 9.99
N ALA A 132 -5.53 2.52 9.04
CA ALA A 132 -4.39 3.34 9.38
C ALA A 132 -4.82 4.69 9.96
N ILE A 133 -5.85 5.33 9.40
CA ILE A 133 -6.40 6.58 9.93
C ILE A 133 -6.96 6.35 11.35
N ARG A 134 -7.75 5.27 11.53
CA ARG A 134 -8.28 4.93 12.86
C ARG A 134 -7.16 4.71 13.87
N TRP A 135 -6.08 4.03 13.44
CA TRP A 135 -4.92 3.80 14.29
C TRP A 135 -4.26 5.12 14.71
N LEU A 136 -4.07 6.04 13.74
CA LEU A 136 -3.51 7.37 14.03
C LEU A 136 -4.40 8.12 15.03
N ASN A 137 -5.71 8.11 14.81
CA ASN A 137 -6.66 8.78 15.72
C ASN A 137 -6.58 8.19 17.14
N ALA A 138 -6.53 6.87 17.26
CA ALA A 138 -6.41 6.18 18.55
C ALA A 138 -5.08 6.49 19.27
N ASN A 139 -4.08 6.93 18.51
CA ASN A 139 -2.78 7.33 19.04
C ASN A 139 -2.66 8.86 19.19
N GLY A 140 -3.79 9.59 19.22
CA GLY A 140 -3.83 11.01 19.55
C GLY A 140 -3.69 11.96 18.35
N ILE A 141 -3.57 11.45 17.14
CA ILE A 141 -3.36 12.29 15.95
C ILE A 141 -4.72 12.55 15.29
N LYS A 142 -5.22 13.77 15.41
CA LYS A 142 -6.52 14.17 14.85
C LYS A 142 -6.48 14.22 13.32
N GLU A 143 -7.60 13.93 12.67
CA GLU A 143 -7.71 13.88 11.20
C GLU A 143 -7.17 15.15 10.52
N LYS A 144 -7.47 16.34 11.07
CA LYS A 144 -6.99 17.63 10.53
C LYS A 144 -5.45 17.75 10.52
N ASN A 145 -4.78 16.87 11.27
CA ASN A 145 -3.31 16.82 11.35
C ASN A 145 -2.71 15.69 10.51
N ILE A 146 -3.55 14.93 9.77
CA ILE A 146 -3.09 13.86 8.88
C ILE A 146 -2.96 14.42 7.47
N ILE A 147 -1.83 14.16 6.84
CA ILE A 147 -1.58 14.46 5.42
C ILE A 147 -1.52 13.11 4.70
N LEU A 148 -2.44 12.90 3.77
CA LEU A 148 -2.42 11.69 2.95
C LEU A 148 -1.39 11.85 1.84
N TYR A 149 -0.47 10.90 1.72
CA TYR A 149 0.54 10.88 0.67
C TYR A 149 0.44 9.55 -0.07
N GLY A 150 -0.15 9.58 -1.24
CA GLY A 150 -0.35 8.41 -2.08
C GLY A 150 0.69 8.32 -3.20
N GLU A 151 1.20 7.12 -3.42
CA GLU A 151 2.10 6.81 -4.52
C GLU A 151 1.41 5.81 -5.46
N SER A 152 1.15 6.21 -6.72
CA SER A 152 0.56 5.31 -7.72
C SER A 152 -0.77 4.71 -7.20
N LEU A 153 -0.77 3.41 -6.88
CA LEU A 153 -1.92 2.71 -6.29
C LEU A 153 -2.46 3.41 -5.03
N GLY A 154 -1.60 4.05 -4.27
CA GLY A 154 -1.97 4.80 -3.08
C GLY A 154 -2.73 6.11 -3.32
N UNK A 155 -2.57 6.37 -4.38
CA UNK A 155 -3.07 7.52 -4.67
C UNK A 155 -4.39 7.60 -4.54
#